data_f73529d68afc095f3790b4319a5f8044
#
_entry.id   f73529d68afc095f3790b4319a5f8044
#
_cell.length_a   1.000
_cell.length_b   1.000
_cell.length_c   1.000
_cell.angle_alpha   90.00
_cell.angle_beta   90.00
_cell.angle_gamma   90.00
#
_symmetry.space_group_name_H-M   'P 1'
#
loop_
_entity.id
_entity.type
_entity.pdbx_description
1 polymer ?
#
loop_
_entity_poly.entity_id
_entity_poly.type
_entity_poly.pdbx_seq_one_letter_code
_entity_poly.pdbx_strand_id
1 'polypeptide(L)'
;MSSEIETSREATHRIATEFLDSARNDTTVDGARSLFEELDVYTDMSPRSAAMNMAIDEALLESAAIPSIRLYRWQSRALSFGYFGKFSDVAIHASERDLVRRWTGGGIVFHGEDLTYSIVIPASDPAFRQRSLAIYERIHRALAHALNAIGEHAVVAGGVDPGGLSVAMRAGVNAAGYSCFANPVSADVMIDGRKIAGAAQRRTRRGLLQQGSIQGVNLDNRFANRFANALSPNCSRFEITEEISQQAQELAQQKYGTDNWLRKR
;
A
#
# COMPACT_ATOMS: atom_id res chain seq x y z
N MET A 1 -0.67 -16.14 -32.38
CA MET A 1 -0.99 -15.81 -30.98
C MET A 1 -0.16 -14.66 -30.43
N SER A 2 0.97 -14.24 -31.02
CA SER A 2 1.72 -13.05 -30.59
C SER A 2 1.18 -11.71 -31.09
N SER A 3 0.41 -11.67 -32.20
CA SER A 3 -0.07 -10.43 -32.83
C SER A 3 -1.29 -9.80 -32.14
N GLU A 4 -2.11 -10.57 -31.43
CA GLU A 4 -3.31 -10.06 -30.76
C GLU A 4 -2.99 -9.36 -29.43
N ILE A 5 -1.90 -9.74 -28.78
CA ILE A 5 -1.43 -9.12 -27.53
C ILE A 5 -0.78 -7.76 -27.82
N GLU A 6 -0.12 -7.61 -28.95
CA GLU A 6 0.51 -6.37 -29.38
C GLU A 6 -0.52 -5.30 -29.77
N THR A 7 -1.60 -5.68 -30.48
CA THR A 7 -2.70 -4.79 -30.86
C THR A 7 -3.52 -4.31 -29.67
N SER A 8 -3.70 -5.15 -28.62
CA SER A 8 -4.37 -4.73 -27.38
C SER A 8 -3.55 -3.70 -26.57
N ARG A 9 -2.22 -3.83 -26.58
CA ARG A 9 -1.31 -2.84 -25.95
C ARG A 9 -1.32 -1.49 -26.69
N GLU A 10 -1.35 -1.48 -28.01
CA GLU A 10 -1.38 -0.24 -28.81
C GLU A 10 -2.71 0.52 -28.70
N ALA A 11 -3.85 -0.18 -28.59
CA ALA A 11 -5.15 0.46 -28.41
C ALA A 11 -5.29 1.12 -27.03
N THR A 12 -4.73 0.51 -25.98
CA THR A 12 -4.73 1.07 -24.61
C THR A 12 -3.78 2.27 -24.51
N HIS A 13 -2.69 2.28 -25.28
CA HIS A 13 -1.72 3.37 -25.31
C HIS A 13 -2.31 4.67 -25.89
N ARG A 14 -3.27 4.59 -26.80
CA ARG A 14 -3.87 5.77 -27.47
C ARG A 14 -4.84 6.55 -26.59
N ILE A 15 -5.55 5.89 -25.67
CA ILE A 15 -6.47 6.55 -24.73
C ILE A 15 -5.71 7.25 -23.59
N ALA A 16 -4.53 6.76 -23.23
CA ALA A 16 -3.70 7.32 -22.17
C ALA A 16 -3.00 8.64 -22.58
N THR A 17 -2.79 8.89 -23.87
CA THR A 17 -1.94 10.00 -24.34
C THR A 17 -2.67 11.35 -24.33
N GLU A 18 -3.99 11.40 -24.44
CA GLU A 18 -4.76 12.67 -24.48
C GLU A 18 -4.98 13.34 -23.12
N PHE A 19 -4.77 12.63 -22.01
CA PHE A 19 -4.88 13.20 -20.64
C PHE A 19 -3.53 13.63 -20.03
N LEU A 20 -2.41 13.42 -20.72
CA LEU A 20 -1.06 13.60 -20.16
C LEU A 20 -0.46 15.00 -20.39
N ASP A 21 -1.08 15.88 -21.16
CA ASP A 21 -0.47 17.17 -21.55
C ASP A 21 -0.63 18.30 -20.51
N SER A 22 -1.38 18.07 -19.44
CA SER A 22 -1.62 19.07 -18.37
C SER A 22 -0.78 18.91 -17.11
N ALA A 23 0.06 17.87 -16.99
CA ALA A 23 0.76 17.53 -15.74
C ALA A 23 2.29 17.49 -15.84
N ARG A 24 2.89 18.13 -16.86
CA ARG A 24 4.35 18.05 -17.11
C ARG A 24 5.24 19.02 -16.32
N ASN A 25 4.77 19.59 -15.23
CA ASN A 25 5.62 20.46 -14.38
C ASN A 25 5.40 20.12 -12.90
N ASP A 26 6.06 19.10 -12.39
CA ASP A 26 6.68 19.05 -11.05
C ASP A 26 7.21 17.62 -10.74
N THR A 27 8.41 17.30 -11.21
CA THR A 27 8.98 15.94 -11.08
C THR A 27 10.30 15.91 -10.31
N THR A 28 10.40 16.63 -9.20
CA THR A 28 11.50 16.42 -8.26
C THR A 28 11.00 16.44 -6.82
N VAL A 29 10.73 15.26 -6.27
CA VAL A 29 10.65 15.10 -4.83
C VAL A 29 12.08 15.23 -4.29
N ASP A 30 12.43 16.38 -3.72
CA ASP A 30 13.66 16.62 -2.94
C ASP A 30 15.00 16.28 -3.65
N GLY A 31 15.11 16.45 -4.97
CA GLY A 31 16.33 16.12 -5.72
C GLY A 31 16.69 14.64 -5.74
N ALA A 32 15.88 13.76 -5.17
CA ALA A 32 16.09 12.33 -5.14
C ALA A 32 15.44 11.67 -6.36
N ARG A 33 16.18 10.74 -7.01
CA ARG A 33 15.64 9.88 -8.07
C ARG A 33 14.35 9.18 -7.59
N SER A 34 13.34 9.09 -8.47
CA SER A 34 12.13 8.26 -8.24
C SER A 34 12.49 6.84 -7.79
N LEU A 35 11.60 6.21 -7.03
CA LEU A 35 11.86 4.86 -6.52
C LEU A 35 11.83 3.83 -7.64
N PHE A 36 10.93 4.01 -8.60
CA PHE A 36 10.73 3.12 -9.75
C PHE A 36 10.93 3.87 -11.07
N GLU A 37 11.39 3.17 -12.09
CA GLU A 37 11.46 3.68 -13.46
C GLU A 37 10.07 3.66 -14.11
N GLU A 38 9.32 2.57 -13.91
CA GLU A 38 7.96 2.34 -14.36
C GLU A 38 7.11 1.85 -13.19
N LEU A 39 5.80 2.12 -13.21
CA LEU A 39 4.87 1.71 -12.16
C LEU A 39 3.48 1.42 -12.73
N ASP A 40 2.99 0.19 -12.50
CA ASP A 40 1.60 -0.17 -12.75
C ASP A 40 0.72 0.31 -11.60
N VAL A 41 -0.39 0.97 -11.93
CA VAL A 41 -1.32 1.56 -10.96
C VAL A 41 -2.68 0.90 -11.07
N TYR A 42 -3.07 0.17 -10.03
CA TYR A 42 -4.38 -0.45 -9.89
C TYR A 42 -5.24 0.38 -8.94
N THR A 43 -6.24 1.08 -9.48
CA THR A 43 -7.23 1.81 -8.66
C THR A 43 -8.46 0.94 -8.49
N ASP A 44 -8.49 0.13 -7.45
CA ASP A 44 -9.55 -0.83 -7.16
C ASP A 44 -10.54 -0.23 -6.15
N MET A 45 -11.40 0.67 -6.64
CA MET A 45 -12.33 1.42 -5.80
C MET A 45 -13.61 0.65 -5.47
N SER A 46 -13.85 -0.52 -6.09
CA SER A 46 -14.92 -1.43 -5.71
C SER A 46 -14.58 -2.10 -4.38
N PRO A 47 -15.31 -1.83 -3.28
CA PRO A 47 -14.97 -2.41 -1.98
C PRO A 47 -15.02 -3.93 -2.01
N ARG A 48 -14.00 -4.60 -1.46
CA ARG A 48 -13.89 -6.05 -1.42
C ARG A 48 -13.81 -6.58 0.00
N SER A 49 -14.13 -7.87 0.17
CA SER A 49 -13.99 -8.55 1.48
C SER A 49 -12.53 -8.57 1.94
N ALA A 50 -12.31 -8.74 3.23
CA ALA A 50 -10.98 -8.76 3.82
C ALA A 50 -10.10 -9.87 3.21
N ALA A 51 -10.65 -11.07 3.04
CA ALA A 51 -9.95 -12.19 2.42
C ALA A 51 -9.54 -11.89 0.96
N MET A 52 -10.46 -11.29 0.18
CA MET A 52 -10.21 -10.97 -1.22
C MET A 52 -9.15 -9.87 -1.37
N ASN A 53 -9.17 -8.84 -0.52
CA ASN A 53 -8.13 -7.80 -0.55
C ASN A 53 -6.72 -8.37 -0.34
N MET A 54 -6.56 -9.26 0.62
CA MET A 54 -5.27 -9.92 0.88
C MET A 54 -4.87 -10.87 -0.27
N ALA A 55 -5.84 -11.54 -0.86
CA ALA A 55 -5.62 -12.47 -1.96
C ALA A 55 -5.16 -11.76 -3.24
N ILE A 56 -5.77 -10.61 -3.58
CA ILE A 56 -5.35 -9.80 -4.73
C ILE A 56 -3.91 -9.30 -4.55
N ASP A 57 -3.56 -8.84 -3.36
CA ASP A 57 -2.20 -8.36 -3.10
C ASP A 57 -1.15 -9.48 -3.28
N GLU A 58 -1.47 -10.73 -2.89
CA GLU A 58 -0.61 -11.88 -3.12
C GLU A 58 -0.58 -12.27 -4.60
N ALA A 59 -1.73 -12.30 -5.29
CA ALA A 59 -1.81 -12.60 -6.72
C ALA A 59 -0.99 -11.60 -7.56
N LEU A 60 -1.06 -10.31 -7.23
CA LEU A 60 -0.22 -9.29 -7.85
C LEU A 60 1.28 -9.58 -7.64
N LEU A 61 1.70 -9.98 -6.43
CA LEU A 61 3.10 -10.32 -6.18
C LEU A 61 3.55 -11.55 -7.00
N GLU A 62 2.66 -12.51 -7.20
CA GLU A 62 2.96 -13.73 -7.96
C GLU A 62 3.10 -13.47 -9.47
N SER A 63 2.39 -12.47 -10.02
CA SER A 63 2.30 -12.17 -11.45
C SER A 63 3.07 -10.94 -11.91
N ALA A 64 3.51 -10.05 -10.98
CA ALA A 64 4.11 -8.78 -11.34
C ALA A 64 5.45 -8.96 -12.10
N ALA A 65 5.57 -8.31 -13.26
CA ALA A 65 6.81 -8.17 -14.03
C ALA A 65 7.56 -6.87 -13.71
N ILE A 66 6.82 -5.81 -13.40
CA ILE A 66 7.32 -4.49 -12.98
C ILE A 66 6.66 -4.09 -11.65
N PRO A 67 7.20 -3.08 -10.94
CA PRO A 67 6.58 -2.59 -9.72
C PRO A 67 5.13 -2.16 -9.92
N SER A 68 4.30 -2.42 -8.92
CA SER A 68 2.90 -1.99 -8.96
C SER A 68 2.44 -1.41 -7.64
N ILE A 69 1.49 -0.48 -7.71
CA ILE A 69 0.72 0.02 -6.58
C ILE A 69 -0.75 -0.28 -6.80
N ARG A 70 -1.41 -0.82 -5.78
CA ARG A 70 -2.86 -0.97 -5.72
C ARG A 70 -3.41 -0.12 -4.58
N LEU A 71 -4.45 0.69 -4.86
CA LEU A 71 -5.20 1.45 -3.86
C LEU A 71 -6.61 0.90 -3.79
N TYR A 72 -7.10 0.62 -2.57
CA TYR A 72 -8.38 -0.07 -2.39
C TYR A 72 -9.06 0.28 -1.07
N ARG A 73 -10.34 -0.08 -0.99
CA ARG A 73 -11.18 0.06 0.20
C ARG A 73 -11.75 -1.29 0.64
N TRP A 74 -12.32 -1.32 1.82
CA TRP A 74 -12.89 -2.49 2.45
C TRP A 74 -14.41 -2.50 2.31
N GLN A 75 -14.99 -3.65 2.03
CA GLN A 75 -16.44 -3.82 1.87
C GLN A 75 -17.20 -3.66 3.19
N SER A 76 -16.56 -4.05 4.29
CA SER A 76 -17.12 -4.01 5.64
C SER A 76 -16.11 -3.41 6.61
N ARG A 77 -16.55 -3.16 7.84
CA ARG A 77 -15.63 -2.91 8.94
C ARG A 77 -14.74 -4.14 9.13
N ALA A 78 -13.48 -4.03 8.76
CA ALA A 78 -12.53 -5.12 8.87
C ALA A 78 -11.49 -4.86 9.96
N LEU A 79 -10.82 -5.91 10.38
CA LEU A 79 -9.62 -5.87 11.20
C LEU A 79 -8.59 -6.81 10.61
N SER A 80 -7.44 -6.26 10.25
CA SER A 80 -6.31 -7.06 9.81
C SER A 80 -5.23 -7.11 10.86
N PHE A 81 -4.57 -8.26 11.01
CA PHE A 81 -3.43 -8.43 11.91
C PHE A 81 -2.29 -9.16 11.21
N GLY A 82 -1.05 -8.87 11.66
CA GLY A 82 0.14 -9.36 10.99
C GLY A 82 0.32 -10.87 11.07
N TYR A 83 1.18 -11.42 10.20
CA TYR A 83 1.46 -12.85 10.08
C TYR A 83 1.81 -13.54 11.42
N PHE A 84 2.56 -12.85 12.27
CA PHE A 84 3.01 -13.37 13.58
C PHE A 84 2.05 -13.05 14.74
N GLY A 85 0.95 -12.31 14.48
CA GLY A 85 -0.04 -11.98 15.50
C GLY A 85 -0.82 -13.21 15.95
N LYS A 86 -1.31 -13.18 17.18
CA LYS A 86 -2.14 -14.28 17.72
C LYS A 86 -3.61 -13.98 17.46
N PHE A 87 -4.38 -14.99 17.06
CA PHE A 87 -5.83 -14.87 16.90
C PHE A 87 -6.53 -14.46 18.20
N SER A 88 -6.02 -14.94 19.35
CA SER A 88 -6.54 -14.58 20.67
C SER A 88 -6.60 -13.06 20.91
N ASP A 89 -5.66 -12.31 20.33
CA ASP A 89 -5.54 -10.88 20.56
C ASP A 89 -6.61 -10.07 19.79
N VAL A 90 -7.27 -10.70 18.81
CA VAL A 90 -8.28 -10.07 17.96
C VAL A 90 -9.65 -10.76 18.05
N ALA A 91 -9.74 -11.91 18.70
CA ALA A 91 -10.96 -12.74 18.76
C ALA A 91 -12.17 -11.99 19.30
N ILE A 92 -11.98 -11.06 20.23
CA ILE A 92 -13.04 -10.22 20.81
C ILE A 92 -13.77 -9.36 19.77
N HIS A 93 -13.13 -9.08 18.64
CA HIS A 93 -13.68 -8.25 17.56
C HIS A 93 -14.40 -9.07 16.48
N ALA A 94 -14.43 -10.41 16.58
CA ALA A 94 -14.97 -11.29 15.53
C ALA A 94 -16.48 -11.13 15.30
N SER A 95 -17.24 -10.64 16.29
CA SER A 95 -18.67 -10.38 16.15
C SER A 95 -19.00 -9.07 15.43
N GLU A 96 -18.05 -8.13 15.36
CA GLU A 96 -18.28 -6.78 14.86
C GLU A 96 -17.48 -6.47 13.58
N ARG A 97 -16.48 -7.29 13.26
CA ARG A 97 -15.52 -7.03 12.19
C ARG A 97 -15.17 -8.27 11.41
N ASP A 98 -14.93 -8.08 10.13
CA ASP A 98 -14.34 -9.09 9.25
C ASP A 98 -12.84 -9.21 9.56
N LEU A 99 -12.45 -10.36 10.16
CA LEU A 99 -11.07 -10.57 10.59
C LEU A 99 -10.23 -11.22 9.51
N VAL A 100 -9.03 -10.68 9.26
CA VAL A 100 -8.08 -11.30 8.34
C VAL A 100 -6.65 -11.26 8.85
N ARG A 101 -5.92 -12.36 8.69
CA ARG A 101 -4.48 -12.41 8.88
C ARG A 101 -3.77 -12.01 7.60
N ARG A 102 -2.94 -10.96 7.66
CA ARG A 102 -2.10 -10.55 6.54
C ARG A 102 -0.91 -11.51 6.36
N TRP A 103 -0.41 -11.61 5.14
CA TRP A 103 0.86 -12.29 4.88
C TRP A 103 2.07 -11.44 5.31
N THR A 104 1.94 -10.13 5.33
CA THR A 104 2.93 -9.19 5.87
C THR A 104 2.94 -9.22 7.41
N GLY A 105 3.98 -8.68 8.01
CA GLY A 105 4.08 -8.54 9.48
C GLY A 105 3.20 -7.42 10.05
N GLY A 106 3.69 -6.79 11.11
CA GLY A 106 3.03 -5.67 11.79
C GLY A 106 1.98 -6.08 12.81
N GLY A 107 1.39 -5.10 13.47
CA GLY A 107 0.36 -5.27 14.51
C GLY A 107 -1.07 -5.30 13.95
N ILE A 108 -2.01 -4.88 14.77
CA ILE A 108 -3.45 -4.84 14.46
C ILE A 108 -3.78 -3.51 13.77
N VAL A 109 -4.57 -3.58 12.69
CA VAL A 109 -5.09 -2.40 11.97
C VAL A 109 -6.61 -2.54 11.86
N PHE A 110 -7.31 -1.50 12.31
CA PHE A 110 -8.76 -1.37 12.15
C PHE A 110 -9.04 -0.64 10.83
N HIS A 111 -9.90 -1.24 10.01
CA HIS A 111 -10.29 -0.73 8.71
C HIS A 111 -11.76 -0.32 8.68
N GLY A 112 -12.11 0.57 7.76
CA GLY A 112 -13.46 1.06 7.52
C GLY A 112 -13.45 2.25 6.57
N GLU A 113 -13.02 3.42 7.05
CA GLU A 113 -12.96 4.65 6.24
C GLU A 113 -11.55 4.92 5.66
N ASP A 114 -10.58 4.08 6.02
CA ASP A 114 -9.21 4.21 5.54
C ASP A 114 -9.08 3.92 4.05
N LEU A 115 -8.05 4.51 3.43
CA LEU A 115 -7.54 4.07 2.15
C LEU A 115 -6.35 3.15 2.38
N THR A 116 -6.47 1.92 1.93
CA THR A 116 -5.38 0.96 1.99
C THR A 116 -4.61 0.95 0.67
N TYR A 117 -3.30 0.79 0.74
CA TYR A 117 -2.47 0.57 -0.43
C TYR A 117 -1.61 -0.67 -0.28
N SER A 118 -1.32 -1.33 -1.39
CA SER A 118 -0.25 -2.31 -1.49
C SER A 118 0.73 -1.93 -2.59
N ILE A 119 2.01 -2.17 -2.34
CA ILE A 119 3.08 -2.00 -3.33
C ILE A 119 3.77 -3.34 -3.50
N VAL A 120 3.86 -3.78 -4.73
CA VAL A 120 4.61 -4.97 -5.14
C VAL A 120 5.87 -4.53 -5.86
N ILE A 121 7.00 -5.12 -5.48
CA ILE A 121 8.29 -4.91 -6.14
C ILE A 121 8.82 -6.28 -6.55
N PRO A 122 8.80 -6.64 -7.84
CA PRO A 122 9.33 -7.91 -8.33
C PRO A 122 10.82 -8.08 -7.96
N ALA A 123 11.27 -9.32 -7.80
CA ALA A 123 12.68 -9.60 -7.49
C ALA A 123 13.65 -9.19 -8.61
N SER A 124 13.15 -9.04 -9.85
CA SER A 124 13.89 -8.53 -11.01
C SER A 124 14.16 -7.03 -10.95
N ASP A 125 13.31 -6.26 -10.23
CA ASP A 125 13.43 -4.80 -10.17
C ASP A 125 14.66 -4.37 -9.33
N PRO A 126 15.42 -3.33 -9.78
CA PRO A 126 16.58 -2.82 -9.03
C PRO A 126 16.24 -2.36 -7.61
N ALA A 127 15.04 -1.81 -7.37
CA ALA A 127 14.62 -1.38 -6.04
C ALA A 127 14.57 -2.54 -5.04
N PHE A 128 14.27 -3.76 -5.50
CA PHE A 128 14.26 -4.95 -4.65
C PHE A 128 15.62 -5.22 -3.98
N ARG A 129 16.73 -4.78 -4.56
CA ARG A 129 18.08 -4.95 -3.96
C ARG A 129 18.32 -4.06 -2.74
N GLN A 130 17.50 -3.02 -2.56
CA GLN A 130 17.61 -2.14 -1.40
C GLN A 130 17.15 -2.83 -0.12
N ARG A 131 17.61 -2.33 1.03
CA ARG A 131 17.15 -2.80 2.34
C ARG A 131 15.67 -2.47 2.53
N SER A 132 14.93 -3.37 3.18
CA SER A 132 13.49 -3.18 3.43
C SER A 132 13.14 -1.85 4.09
N LEU A 133 13.94 -1.40 5.05
CA LEU A 133 13.73 -0.10 5.71
C LEU A 133 13.94 1.08 4.75
N ALA A 134 14.91 1.01 3.86
CA ALA A 134 15.14 2.08 2.87
C ALA A 134 13.97 2.17 1.86
N ILE A 135 13.45 1.03 1.41
CA ILE A 135 12.24 0.98 0.56
C ILE A 135 11.04 1.57 1.31
N TYR A 136 10.83 1.15 2.56
CA TYR A 136 9.76 1.65 3.43
C TYR A 136 9.80 3.17 3.55
N GLU A 137 10.97 3.72 3.87
CA GLU A 137 11.18 5.16 4.03
C GLU A 137 10.92 5.91 2.71
N ARG A 138 11.43 5.44 1.58
CA ARG A 138 11.21 6.06 0.27
C ARG A 138 9.74 6.07 -0.13
N ILE A 139 9.01 4.99 0.10
CA ILE A 139 7.57 4.91 -0.15
C ILE A 139 6.82 5.92 0.75
N HIS A 140 7.18 6.02 2.02
CA HIS A 140 6.51 6.93 2.94
C HIS A 140 6.89 8.40 2.72
N ARG A 141 8.08 8.69 2.19
CA ARG A 141 8.42 10.05 1.69
C ARG A 141 7.56 10.44 0.50
N ALA A 142 7.37 9.54 -0.47
CA ALA A 142 6.47 9.76 -1.60
C ALA A 142 5.02 9.95 -1.14
N LEU A 143 4.57 9.18 -0.14
CA LEU A 143 3.26 9.32 0.47
C LEU A 143 3.10 10.68 1.17
N ALA A 144 4.06 11.11 1.99
CA ALA A 144 4.05 12.41 2.65
C ALA A 144 4.05 13.55 1.62
N HIS A 145 4.84 13.44 0.55
CA HIS A 145 4.82 14.40 -0.55
C HIS A 145 3.43 14.51 -1.21
N ALA A 146 2.77 13.38 -1.48
CA ALA A 146 1.42 13.36 -2.05
C ALA A 146 0.37 13.98 -1.11
N LEU A 147 0.49 13.77 0.21
CA LEU A 147 -0.37 14.39 1.21
C LEU A 147 -0.14 15.90 1.28
N ASN A 148 1.11 16.35 1.26
CA ASN A 148 1.44 17.78 1.25
C ASN A 148 0.93 18.49 -0.01
N ALA A 149 0.90 17.81 -1.14
CA ALA A 149 0.35 18.33 -2.39
C ALA A 149 -1.18 18.49 -2.40
N ILE A 150 -1.89 17.96 -1.39
CA ILE A 150 -3.33 18.19 -1.16
C ILE A 150 -3.60 19.11 0.02
N GLY A 151 -2.55 19.75 0.59
CA GLY A 151 -2.67 20.75 1.63
C GLY A 151 -2.45 20.25 3.07
N GLU A 152 -2.05 18.99 3.24
CA GLU A 152 -1.70 18.45 4.55
C GLU A 152 -0.25 18.83 4.93
N HIS A 153 0.09 18.69 6.22
CA HIS A 153 1.45 18.92 6.73
C HIS A 153 2.07 17.59 7.19
N ALA A 154 2.23 16.66 6.24
CA ALA A 154 2.73 15.33 6.50
C ALA A 154 4.27 15.31 6.56
N VAL A 155 4.80 14.62 7.57
CA VAL A 155 6.24 14.39 7.77
C VAL A 155 6.50 12.91 8.02
N VAL A 156 7.73 12.45 7.75
CA VAL A 156 8.15 11.08 8.01
C VAL A 156 8.82 11.00 9.38
N ALA A 157 8.35 10.12 10.26
CA ALA A 157 8.87 9.97 11.62
C ALA A 157 10.35 9.55 11.61
N GLY A 158 11.17 10.22 12.47
CA GLY A 158 12.62 9.98 12.52
C GLY A 158 13.41 10.62 11.36
N GLY A 159 12.74 11.31 10.44
CA GLY A 159 13.36 12.18 9.45
C GLY A 159 13.72 13.54 10.02
N VAL A 160 14.51 14.31 9.27
CA VAL A 160 14.76 15.72 9.55
C VAL A 160 13.71 16.51 8.76
N ASP A 161 12.97 17.40 9.43
CA ASP A 161 12.06 18.33 8.78
C ASP A 161 12.86 19.22 7.80
N PRO A 162 12.29 19.69 6.65
CA PRO A 162 12.92 20.69 5.79
C PRO A 162 13.46 21.92 6.51
N GLY A 163 12.96 22.22 7.73
CA GLY A 163 13.47 23.25 8.65
C GLY A 163 14.65 22.82 9.52
N GLY A 164 15.20 21.62 9.40
CA GLY A 164 16.37 21.14 10.16
C GLY A 164 16.08 20.65 11.59
N LEU A 165 14.81 20.62 12.01
CA LEU A 165 14.40 20.11 13.31
C LEU A 165 14.13 18.59 13.24
N SER A 166 14.76 17.83 14.16
CA SER A 166 14.42 16.39 14.26
C SER A 166 13.00 16.23 14.78
N VAL A 167 12.17 15.46 14.06
CA VAL A 167 10.82 15.11 14.51
C VAL A 167 10.94 14.14 15.69
N ALA A 168 10.91 14.67 16.91
CA ALA A 168 10.97 13.87 18.12
C ALA A 168 9.72 13.00 18.22
N MET A 169 9.89 11.69 18.37
CA MET A 169 8.81 10.76 18.68
C MET A 169 8.25 11.12 20.07
N ARG A 170 7.12 11.80 20.14
CA ARG A 170 6.33 11.87 21.37
C ARG A 170 5.55 10.57 21.49
N ALA A 171 6.09 9.62 22.23
CA ALA A 171 5.38 8.43 22.65
C ALA A 171 4.25 8.82 23.60
N GLY A 172 3.04 8.92 23.09
CA GLY A 172 1.83 8.96 23.91
C GLY A 172 1.58 7.54 24.43
N VAL A 173 1.90 7.30 25.69
CA VAL A 173 1.58 6.03 26.37
C VAL A 173 0.08 6.03 26.68
N ASN A 174 -0.73 5.41 25.83
CA ASN A 174 -2.10 5.04 26.17
C ASN A 174 -2.18 3.53 26.36
N ALA A 175 -2.56 3.13 27.57
CA ALA A 175 -2.71 1.75 28.05
C ALA A 175 -3.97 1.06 27.48
N ALA A 176 -4.08 0.93 26.17
CA ALA A 176 -5.17 0.16 25.55
C ALA A 176 -4.67 -0.48 24.24
N GLY A 177 -4.29 -1.75 24.34
CA GLY A 177 -4.15 -2.69 23.23
C GLY A 177 -3.10 -2.33 22.15
N TYR A 178 -2.40 -3.34 21.68
CA TYR A 178 -1.38 -3.27 20.59
C TYR A 178 -1.98 -2.85 19.23
N SER A 179 -2.41 -1.61 19.09
CA SER A 179 -2.78 -1.05 17.78
C SER A 179 -1.52 -0.51 17.07
N CYS A 180 -1.31 -0.87 15.81
CA CYS A 180 -0.21 -0.37 14.99
C CYS A 180 -0.18 1.15 14.87
N PHE A 181 -1.32 1.82 15.04
CA PHE A 181 -1.43 3.28 14.99
C PHE A 181 -1.14 3.96 16.33
N ALA A 182 -1.10 3.22 17.44
CA ALA A 182 -0.78 3.77 18.76
C ALA A 182 0.72 4.05 18.97
N ASN A 183 1.58 3.27 18.29
CA ASN A 183 3.04 3.36 18.43
C ASN A 183 3.68 3.64 17.07
N PRO A 184 4.05 4.90 16.76
CA PRO A 184 4.81 5.22 15.56
C PRO A 184 6.16 4.52 15.57
N VAL A 185 6.54 3.94 14.43
CA VAL A 185 7.90 3.45 14.18
C VAL A 185 8.64 4.40 13.25
N SER A 186 9.96 4.25 13.17
CA SER A 186 10.78 5.03 12.23
C SER A 186 10.20 4.92 10.82
N ALA A 187 10.11 6.07 10.14
CA ALA A 187 9.59 6.24 8.79
C ALA A 187 8.06 6.06 8.62
N ASP A 188 7.27 6.04 9.69
CA ASP A 188 5.81 6.22 9.59
C ASP A 188 5.46 7.66 9.16
N VAL A 189 4.29 7.85 8.52
CA VAL A 189 3.83 9.20 8.14
C VAL A 189 3.01 9.81 9.26
N MET A 190 3.36 11.02 9.64
CA MET A 190 2.77 11.78 10.74
C MET A 190 2.18 13.10 10.26
N ILE A 191 1.06 13.52 10.84
CA ILE A 191 0.50 14.88 10.74
C ILE A 191 0.20 15.35 12.17
N ASP A 192 0.68 16.52 12.56
CA ASP A 192 0.48 17.14 13.89
C ASP A 192 0.81 16.18 15.05
N GLY A 193 1.89 15.40 14.90
CA GLY A 193 2.34 14.43 15.90
C GLY A 193 1.50 13.14 15.97
N ARG A 194 0.47 12.98 15.13
CA ARG A 194 -0.38 11.81 15.04
C ARG A 194 0.03 10.94 13.84
N LYS A 195 0.13 9.64 14.03
CA LYS A 195 0.37 8.69 12.94
C LYS A 195 -0.84 8.64 12.01
N ILE A 196 -0.59 8.93 10.73
CA ILE A 196 -1.59 8.91 9.66
C ILE A 196 -1.43 7.67 8.79
N ALA A 197 -0.20 7.26 8.53
CA ALA A 197 0.03 6.03 7.78
C ALA A 197 1.17 5.23 8.35
N GLY A 198 1.03 3.94 8.22
CA GLY A 198 2.04 2.94 8.52
C GLY A 198 1.85 1.72 7.62
N ALA A 199 2.88 0.90 7.50
CA ALA A 199 2.86 -0.25 6.64
C ALA A 199 3.60 -1.44 7.25
N ALA A 200 3.48 -2.59 6.60
CA ALA A 200 4.25 -3.78 6.89
C ALA A 200 4.72 -4.44 5.59
N GLN A 201 5.85 -5.12 5.65
CA GLN A 201 6.47 -5.71 4.49
C GLN A 201 6.59 -7.24 4.61
N ARG A 202 6.54 -7.90 3.47
CA ARG A 202 6.92 -9.28 3.25
C ARG A 202 7.89 -9.37 2.10
N ARG A 203 9.08 -9.90 2.35
CA ARG A 203 10.05 -10.20 1.29
C ARG A 203 10.04 -11.70 1.02
N THR A 204 9.96 -12.06 -0.24
CA THR A 204 9.96 -13.44 -0.74
C THR A 204 11.02 -13.59 -1.84
N ARG A 205 11.15 -14.79 -2.39
CA ARG A 205 12.00 -15.01 -3.59
C ARG A 205 11.43 -14.36 -4.86
N ARG A 206 10.12 -14.12 -4.91
CA ARG A 206 9.43 -13.48 -6.05
C ARG A 206 9.53 -11.97 -6.01
N GLY A 207 9.61 -11.37 -4.82
CA GLY A 207 9.65 -9.92 -4.66
C GLY A 207 9.32 -9.49 -3.24
N LEU A 208 8.98 -8.21 -3.11
CA LEU A 208 8.55 -7.58 -1.88
C LEU A 208 7.09 -7.11 -2.01
N LEU A 209 6.28 -7.43 -1.02
CA LEU A 209 4.96 -6.86 -0.81
C LEU A 209 5.01 -5.90 0.39
N GLN A 210 4.61 -4.64 0.20
CA GLN A 210 4.33 -3.69 1.27
C GLN A 210 2.84 -3.38 1.29
N GLN A 211 2.20 -3.56 2.45
CA GLN A 211 0.79 -3.18 2.68
C GLN A 211 0.74 -2.07 3.72
N GLY A 212 0.05 -0.98 3.41
CA GLY A 212 -0.09 0.18 4.28
C GLY A 212 -1.52 0.70 4.32
N SER A 213 -1.85 1.40 5.40
CA SER A 213 -3.15 2.02 5.63
C SER A 213 -2.97 3.51 5.91
N ILE A 214 -3.82 4.35 5.31
CA ILE A 214 -3.86 5.81 5.47
C ILE A 214 -5.16 6.15 6.17
N GLN A 215 -5.08 6.77 7.36
CA GLN A 215 -6.23 6.98 8.25
C GLN A 215 -6.34 8.43 8.70
N GLY A 216 -7.58 8.88 8.91
CA GLY A 216 -7.85 10.18 9.54
C GLY A 216 -7.48 11.40 8.70
N VAL A 217 -7.45 11.25 7.38
CA VAL A 217 -7.21 12.31 6.40
C VAL A 217 -8.28 12.25 5.33
N ASN A 218 -8.76 13.40 4.89
CA ASN A 218 -9.69 13.49 3.77
C ASN A 218 -8.90 13.51 2.46
N LEU A 219 -8.93 12.39 1.74
CA LEU A 219 -8.20 12.22 0.49
C LEU A 219 -9.09 12.57 -0.70
N ASP A 220 -8.63 13.51 -1.53
CA ASP A 220 -9.31 13.88 -2.77
C ASP A 220 -9.14 12.79 -3.85
N ASN A 221 -9.89 12.88 -4.94
CA ASN A 221 -9.86 11.93 -6.05
C ASN A 221 -8.53 11.95 -6.84
N ARG A 222 -7.69 12.97 -6.65
CA ARG A 222 -6.37 13.10 -7.30
C ARG A 222 -5.24 12.50 -6.47
N PHE A 223 -5.50 12.17 -5.20
CA PHE A 223 -4.47 11.67 -4.28
C PHE A 223 -3.77 10.41 -4.82
N ALA A 224 -4.54 9.44 -5.32
CA ALA A 224 -3.99 8.20 -5.87
C ALA A 224 -2.95 8.47 -6.98
N ASN A 225 -3.27 9.42 -7.87
CA ASN A 225 -2.38 9.83 -8.95
C ASN A 225 -1.12 10.53 -8.43
N ARG A 226 -1.28 11.42 -7.44
CA ARG A 226 -0.15 12.13 -6.83
C ARG A 226 0.80 11.16 -6.14
N PHE A 227 0.26 10.17 -5.43
CA PHE A 227 1.07 9.18 -4.76
C PHE A 227 1.81 8.27 -5.76
N ALA A 228 1.14 7.80 -6.81
CA ALA A 228 1.79 7.01 -7.86
C ALA A 228 2.90 7.83 -8.57
N ASN A 229 2.61 9.07 -8.96
CA ASN A 229 3.58 9.94 -9.65
C ASN A 229 4.79 10.32 -8.76
N ALA A 230 4.61 10.35 -7.43
CA ALA A 230 5.72 10.55 -6.50
C ALA A 230 6.63 9.31 -6.38
N LEU A 231 6.15 8.12 -6.77
CA LEU A 231 6.92 6.88 -6.80
C LEU A 231 7.62 6.64 -8.13
N SER A 232 6.98 7.01 -9.26
CA SER A 232 7.51 6.86 -10.62
C SER A 232 7.02 7.97 -11.54
N PRO A 233 7.85 8.48 -12.45
CA PRO A 233 7.42 9.40 -13.49
C PRO A 233 6.61 8.71 -14.60
N ASN A 234 6.74 7.39 -14.73
CA ASN A 234 6.08 6.59 -15.78
C ASN A 234 5.06 5.65 -15.14
N CYS A 235 3.83 6.12 -15.03
CA CYS A 235 2.72 5.37 -14.45
C CYS A 235 1.75 4.88 -15.52
N SER A 236 1.50 3.58 -15.58
CA SER A 236 0.47 2.95 -16.42
C SER A 236 -0.71 2.50 -15.55
N ARG A 237 -1.96 2.73 -16.02
CA ARG A 237 -3.17 2.42 -15.24
C ARG A 237 -3.81 1.16 -15.72
N PHE A 238 -4.19 0.32 -14.77
CA PHE A 238 -4.84 -0.96 -15.04
C PHE A 238 -6.02 -1.18 -14.09
N GLU A 239 -6.96 -1.96 -14.55
CA GLU A 239 -7.93 -2.65 -13.70
C GLU A 239 -7.39 -4.03 -13.32
N ILE A 240 -7.94 -4.61 -12.25
CA ILE A 240 -7.62 -6.00 -11.89
C ILE A 240 -8.13 -6.91 -13.01
N THR A 241 -7.21 -7.61 -13.67
CA THR A 241 -7.55 -8.52 -14.79
C THR A 241 -8.33 -9.72 -14.29
N GLU A 242 -9.03 -10.40 -15.22
CA GLU A 242 -9.77 -11.62 -14.90
C GLU A 242 -8.83 -12.72 -14.36
N GLU A 243 -7.62 -12.83 -14.91
CA GLU A 243 -6.61 -13.79 -14.44
C GLU A 243 -6.19 -13.52 -12.99
N ILE A 244 -5.88 -12.26 -12.65
CA ILE A 244 -5.56 -11.86 -11.26
C ILE A 244 -6.77 -12.10 -10.35
N SER A 245 -7.98 -11.79 -10.84
CA SER A 245 -9.21 -11.98 -10.08
C SER A 245 -9.48 -13.44 -9.78
N GLN A 246 -9.30 -14.33 -10.76
CA GLN A 246 -9.47 -15.78 -10.61
C GLN A 246 -8.43 -16.36 -9.63
N GLN A 247 -7.16 -16.02 -9.80
CA GLN A 247 -6.10 -16.45 -8.88
C GLN A 247 -6.36 -15.94 -7.44
N ALA A 248 -6.84 -14.71 -7.31
CA ALA A 248 -7.21 -14.16 -6.00
C ALA A 248 -8.41 -14.88 -5.38
N GLN A 249 -9.41 -15.28 -6.16
CA GLN A 249 -10.54 -16.08 -5.68
C GLN A 249 -10.07 -17.41 -5.11
N GLU A 250 -9.18 -18.11 -5.79
CA GLU A 250 -8.59 -19.36 -5.31
C GLU A 250 -7.82 -19.14 -3.99
N LEU A 251 -6.97 -18.10 -3.94
CA LEU A 251 -6.22 -17.74 -2.72
C LEU A 251 -7.16 -17.34 -1.57
N ALA A 252 -8.24 -16.62 -1.85
CA ALA A 252 -9.22 -16.26 -0.85
C ALA A 252 -9.91 -17.51 -0.26
N GLN A 253 -10.30 -18.46 -1.11
CA GLN A 253 -10.96 -19.71 -0.70
C GLN A 253 -10.02 -20.67 0.04
N GLN A 254 -8.78 -20.84 -0.45
CA GLN A 254 -7.85 -21.84 0.05
C GLN A 254 -6.98 -21.36 1.22
N LYS A 255 -6.87 -20.04 1.39
CA LYS A 255 -5.99 -19.42 2.39
C LYS A 255 -6.70 -18.36 3.21
N TYR A 256 -6.92 -17.16 2.67
CA TYR A 256 -7.29 -15.99 3.47
C TYR A 256 -8.66 -16.05 4.12
N GLY A 257 -9.62 -16.76 3.55
CA GLY A 257 -10.96 -16.99 4.11
C GLY A 257 -11.07 -18.23 4.98
N THR A 258 -9.94 -18.92 5.28
CA THR A 258 -9.98 -20.17 6.06
C THR A 258 -9.66 -19.93 7.53
N ASP A 259 -10.34 -20.64 8.41
CA ASP A 259 -10.02 -20.67 9.86
C ASP A 259 -8.59 -21.15 10.12
N ASN A 260 -8.08 -22.07 9.30
CA ASN A 260 -6.72 -22.59 9.43
C ASN A 260 -5.67 -21.48 9.24
N TRP A 261 -5.86 -20.59 8.25
CA TRP A 261 -4.98 -19.44 8.06
C TRP A 261 -5.19 -18.37 9.13
N LEU A 262 -6.45 -18.05 9.42
CA LEU A 262 -6.82 -17.04 10.41
C LEU A 262 -6.24 -17.37 11.79
N ARG A 263 -6.33 -18.64 12.22
CA ARG A 263 -5.89 -19.14 13.55
C ARG A 263 -4.50 -19.75 13.56
N LYS A 264 -3.74 -19.62 12.47
CA LYS A 264 -2.38 -20.15 12.36
C LYS A 264 -1.53 -19.70 13.57
N ARG A 265 -0.83 -20.64 14.17
CA ARG A 265 0.08 -20.44 15.31
C ARG A 265 1.48 -20.07 14.84
#